data_9b561ec596e5f9ae78aca3187b91eb13
#
_entry.id   9b561ec596e5f9ae78aca3187b91eb13
#
_cell.length_a   1.000
_cell.length_b   1.000
_cell.length_c   1.000
_cell.angle_alpha   90.00
_cell.angle_beta   90.00
_cell.angle_gamma   90.00
#
_symmetry.space_group_name_H-M   'P 1'
#
loop_
_entity.id
_entity.type
_entity.pdbx_description
1 polymer ?
#
loop_
_entity_poly.entity_id
_entity_poly.type
_entity_poly.pdbx_seq_one_letter_code
_entity_poly.pdbx_strand_id
1 'polypeptide(L)'
;MAAIENNVVQLESSASRRQGDVLKSILWDLAQSEFQEESSFMAETVQDSMSKSLNLVSRGVKQAGFYVLGGAAMPAILIEIGFLTNRKEEKKLATPEHREALARAIYAGLAEYKRRYDQRLRTAQTQNPAPKGLPKR
;
A
#
# COMPACT_ATOMS: atom_id res chain seq x y z
N MET A 1 -9.71 -13.45 -5.48
CA MET A 1 -9.39 -12.87 -4.18
C MET A 1 -10.20 -11.60 -3.92
N ALA A 2 -9.99 -10.49 -4.60
CA ALA A 2 -10.77 -9.25 -4.38
C ALA A 2 -12.29 -9.43 -4.35
N ALA A 3 -12.86 -10.34 -5.14
CA ALA A 3 -14.29 -10.63 -5.13
C ALA A 3 -14.79 -11.30 -3.84
N ILE A 4 -13.93 -12.05 -3.15
CA ILE A 4 -14.26 -12.68 -1.86
C ILE A 4 -14.17 -11.63 -0.75
N GLU A 5 -13.11 -10.82 -0.76
CA GLU A 5 -12.90 -9.70 0.17
C GLU A 5 -14.02 -8.66 0.08
N ASN A 6 -14.49 -8.36 -1.14
CA ASN A 6 -15.51 -7.35 -1.38
C ASN A 6 -16.95 -7.81 -1.09
N ASN A 7 -17.21 -9.10 -0.97
CA ASN A 7 -18.58 -9.62 -0.72
C ASN A 7 -19.12 -9.33 0.69
N VAL A 8 -18.27 -8.94 1.61
CA VAL A 8 -18.66 -8.67 3.00
C VAL A 8 -19.32 -7.29 3.16
N VAL A 9 -19.27 -6.41 2.17
CA VAL A 9 -19.59 -4.98 2.36
C VAL A 9 -20.60 -4.39 1.35
N GLN A 10 -21.46 -5.20 0.75
CA GLN A 10 -22.57 -4.63 -0.06
C GLN A 10 -23.66 -3.91 0.75
N LEU A 11 -23.45 -3.63 2.03
CA LEU A 11 -24.44 -3.04 2.93
C LEU A 11 -24.31 -1.54 3.19
N GLU A 12 -23.31 -0.85 2.65
CA GLU A 12 -23.16 0.59 2.86
C GLU A 12 -22.81 1.33 1.57
N SER A 13 -23.78 1.95 0.92
CA SER A 13 -23.71 3.36 0.51
C SER A 13 -24.71 3.76 -0.54
N SER A 14 -25.63 4.58 -0.17
CA SER A 14 -26.26 5.58 -1.04
C SER A 14 -26.03 6.95 -0.42
N ALA A 15 -24.89 7.55 -0.69
CA ALA A 15 -24.63 8.95 -0.36
C ALA A 15 -24.59 9.77 -1.65
N SER A 16 -25.57 10.65 -1.77
CA SER A 16 -25.84 11.57 -2.86
C SER A 16 -24.64 12.41 -3.29
N ARG A 17 -24.31 12.34 -4.57
CA ARG A 17 -23.40 13.27 -5.23
C ARG A 17 -24.12 14.58 -5.53
N ARG A 18 -23.70 15.65 -4.91
CA ARG A 18 -24.13 17.00 -5.26
C ARG A 18 -23.21 17.59 -6.34
N GLN A 19 -23.83 18.34 -7.26
CA GLN A 19 -23.32 18.88 -8.51
C GLN A 19 -22.41 20.13 -8.28
N GLY A 20 -21.42 20.03 -7.46
CA GLY A 20 -20.43 21.08 -7.19
C GLY A 20 -18.98 20.58 -7.17
N ASP A 21 -18.76 19.29 -7.43
CA ASP A 21 -17.53 18.60 -7.06
C ASP A 21 -16.71 18.02 -8.21
N VAL A 22 -16.93 18.41 -9.47
CA VAL A 22 -16.16 17.88 -10.61
C VAL A 22 -14.65 18.16 -10.43
N LEU A 23 -14.30 19.38 -10.03
CA LEU A 23 -12.88 19.73 -9.77
C LEU A 23 -12.32 18.95 -8.59
N LYS A 24 -13.07 18.81 -7.50
CA LYS A 24 -12.64 18.02 -6.34
C LYS A 24 -12.54 16.54 -6.68
N SER A 25 -13.46 16.02 -7.51
CA SER A 25 -13.38 14.64 -8.01
C SER A 25 -12.11 14.42 -8.84
N ILE A 26 -11.78 15.33 -9.76
CA ILE A 26 -10.58 15.23 -10.58
C ILE A 26 -9.31 15.29 -9.70
N LEU A 27 -9.27 16.20 -8.72
CA LEU A 27 -8.14 16.30 -7.80
C LEU A 27 -8.02 15.06 -6.91
N TRP A 28 -9.16 14.49 -6.50
CA TRP A 28 -9.19 13.24 -5.74
C TRP A 28 -8.71 12.06 -6.58
N ASP A 29 -9.16 11.95 -7.83
CA ASP A 29 -8.74 10.90 -8.76
C ASP A 29 -7.23 10.98 -9.06
N LEU A 30 -6.69 12.20 -9.18
CA LEU A 30 -5.26 12.42 -9.36
C LEU A 30 -4.46 11.99 -8.12
N ALA A 31 -4.91 12.40 -6.93
CA ALA A 31 -4.28 12.00 -5.68
C ALA A 31 -4.35 10.48 -5.46
N GLN A 32 -5.47 9.85 -5.81
CA GLN A 32 -5.62 8.39 -5.76
C GLN A 32 -4.64 7.69 -6.70
N SER A 33 -4.41 8.22 -7.90
CA SER A 33 -3.43 7.68 -8.85
C SER A 33 -2.01 7.71 -8.28
N GLU A 34 -1.61 8.83 -7.65
CA GLU A 34 -0.31 8.96 -6.99
C GLU A 34 -0.17 7.96 -5.82
N PHE A 35 -1.20 7.84 -4.99
CA PHE A 35 -1.19 6.85 -3.89
C PHE A 35 -1.12 5.42 -4.40
N GLN A 36 -1.70 5.13 -5.57
CA GLN A 36 -1.66 3.79 -6.17
C GLN A 36 -0.26 3.44 -6.67
N GLU A 37 0.47 4.37 -7.28
CA GLU A 37 1.87 4.16 -7.67
C GLU A 37 2.76 3.90 -6.46
N GLU A 38 2.63 4.71 -5.42
CA GLU A 38 3.37 4.52 -4.16
C GLU A 38 2.99 3.22 -3.45
N SER A 39 1.71 2.84 -3.48
CA SER A 39 1.25 1.55 -2.94
C SER A 39 1.88 0.38 -3.68
N SER A 40 1.95 0.45 -5.01
CA SER A 40 2.57 -0.59 -5.83
C SER A 40 4.05 -0.74 -5.50
N PHE A 41 4.78 0.37 -5.38
CA PHE A 41 6.19 0.37 -5.00
C PHE A 41 6.42 -0.18 -3.58
N MET A 42 5.56 0.18 -2.62
CA MET A 42 5.59 -0.37 -1.27
C MET A 42 5.32 -1.87 -1.28
N ALA A 43 4.30 -2.34 -2.02
CA ALA A 43 3.96 -3.74 -2.13
C ALA A 43 5.09 -4.58 -2.73
N GLU A 44 5.72 -4.09 -3.80
CA GLU A 44 6.88 -4.76 -4.43
C GLU A 44 8.06 -4.88 -3.46
N THR A 45 8.37 -3.79 -2.73
CA THR A 45 9.47 -3.78 -1.77
C THR A 45 9.23 -4.76 -0.62
N VAL A 46 7.99 -4.82 -0.10
CA VAL A 46 7.61 -5.77 0.96
C VAL A 46 7.62 -7.21 0.42
N GLN A 47 7.07 -7.45 -0.77
CA GLN A 47 7.05 -8.76 -1.41
C GLN A 47 8.47 -9.29 -1.61
N ASP A 48 9.38 -8.46 -2.09
CA ASP A 48 10.79 -8.81 -2.28
C ASP A 48 11.47 -9.18 -0.95
N SER A 49 11.24 -8.39 0.09
CA SER A 49 11.76 -8.66 1.43
C SER A 49 11.27 -9.99 1.98
N MET A 50 9.96 -10.25 1.87
CA MET A 50 9.34 -11.51 2.31
C MET A 50 9.89 -12.71 1.52
N SER A 51 9.98 -12.59 0.20
CA SER A 51 10.46 -13.67 -0.66
C SER A 51 11.90 -14.05 -0.36
N LYS A 52 12.78 -13.06 -0.16
CA LYS A 52 14.19 -13.27 0.16
C LYS A 52 14.39 -13.84 1.56
N SER A 53 13.70 -13.28 2.56
CA SER A 53 13.87 -13.66 3.97
C SER A 53 13.30 -15.03 4.31
N LEU A 54 12.22 -15.44 3.64
CA LEU A 54 11.47 -16.65 3.96
C LEU A 54 11.61 -17.74 2.89
N ASN A 55 12.42 -17.48 1.87
CA ASN A 55 12.57 -18.37 0.71
C ASN A 55 11.22 -18.78 0.11
N LEU A 56 10.32 -17.80 -0.02
CA LEU A 56 8.99 -18.00 -0.59
C LEU A 56 9.01 -17.80 -2.10
N VAL A 57 8.23 -18.59 -2.80
CA VAL A 57 7.97 -18.34 -4.22
C VAL A 57 7.11 -17.09 -4.32
N SER A 58 7.65 -16.03 -4.92
CA SER A 58 6.89 -14.80 -5.15
C SER A 58 5.73 -15.06 -6.11
N ARG A 59 4.53 -14.65 -5.73
CA ARG A 59 3.34 -14.64 -6.58
C ARG A 59 3.12 -13.27 -7.25
N GLY A 60 4.04 -12.34 -7.04
CA GLY A 60 3.98 -10.99 -7.54
C GLY A 60 2.97 -10.11 -6.80
N VAL A 61 3.00 -8.83 -7.12
CA VAL A 61 2.03 -7.84 -6.66
C VAL A 61 0.85 -7.81 -7.64
N LYS A 62 -0.35 -7.66 -7.12
CA LYS A 62 -1.58 -7.56 -7.92
C LYS A 62 -2.36 -6.34 -7.48
N GLN A 63 -2.92 -5.64 -8.47
CA GLN A 63 -3.82 -4.53 -8.24
C GLN A 63 -5.27 -4.99 -8.41
N ALA A 64 -6.11 -4.61 -7.47
CA ALA A 64 -7.55 -4.86 -7.54
C ALA A 64 -8.29 -3.83 -6.67
N GLY A 65 -9.58 -3.65 -6.93
CA GLY A 65 -10.44 -2.81 -6.10
C GLY A 65 -10.75 -3.49 -4.76
N PHE A 66 -9.77 -3.54 -3.86
CA PHE A 66 -9.99 -4.06 -2.51
C PHE A 66 -10.79 -3.06 -1.70
N TYR A 67 -11.92 -3.49 -1.20
CA TYR A 67 -12.79 -2.63 -0.40
C TYR A 67 -12.10 -2.12 0.87
N VAL A 68 -11.34 -2.98 1.54
CA VAL A 68 -10.60 -2.63 2.75
C VAL A 68 -9.57 -1.51 2.54
N LEU A 69 -9.13 -1.29 1.31
CA LEU A 69 -8.22 -0.20 0.93
C LEU A 69 -8.97 1.01 0.36
N GLY A 70 -10.28 0.88 0.17
CA GLY A 70 -11.12 1.95 -0.38
C GLY A 70 -11.14 3.18 0.53
N GLY A 71 -10.97 4.36 -0.07
CA GLY A 71 -10.98 5.64 0.65
C GLY A 71 -9.69 5.97 1.42
N ALA A 72 -8.64 5.15 1.35
CA ALA A 72 -7.34 5.49 1.92
C ALA A 72 -6.76 6.71 1.19
N ALA A 73 -6.53 7.80 1.93
CA ALA A 73 -5.88 9.01 1.44
C ALA A 73 -4.35 8.97 1.65
N MET A 74 -3.76 7.81 1.43
CA MET A 74 -2.34 7.51 1.59
C MET A 74 -1.99 6.20 0.91
N PRO A 75 -0.71 5.90 0.66
CA PRO A 75 -0.29 4.58 0.18
C PRO A 75 -0.78 3.47 1.12
N ALA A 76 -1.44 2.47 0.56
CA ALA A 76 -2.03 1.37 1.32
C ALA A 76 -1.88 0.04 0.57
N ILE A 77 -1.55 -1.03 1.29
CA ILE A 77 -1.38 -2.38 0.74
C ILE A 77 -2.09 -3.42 1.59
N LEU A 78 -2.53 -4.48 0.95
CA LEU A 78 -3.00 -5.70 1.59
C LEU A 78 -1.91 -6.77 1.49
N ILE A 79 -1.52 -7.36 2.61
CA ILE A 79 -0.51 -8.41 2.67
C ILE A 79 -1.19 -9.73 3.04
N GLU A 80 -1.23 -10.66 2.10
CA GLU A 80 -1.74 -12.01 2.33
C GLU A 80 -0.60 -12.93 2.75
N ILE A 81 -0.60 -13.35 4.02
CA ILE A 81 0.49 -14.15 4.61
C ILE A 81 0.30 -15.66 4.48
N GLY A 82 -0.80 -16.10 3.88
CA GLY A 82 -1.11 -17.51 3.63
C GLY A 82 -2.60 -17.82 3.72
N PHE A 83 -2.96 -19.02 3.34
CA PHE A 83 -4.34 -19.50 3.32
C PHE A 83 -4.63 -20.49 4.45
N LEU A 84 -5.57 -20.17 5.34
CA LEU A 84 -6.01 -21.05 6.42
C LEU A 84 -6.67 -22.36 5.91
N THR A 85 -7.20 -22.32 4.69
CA THR A 85 -7.75 -23.51 4.02
C THR A 85 -6.67 -24.48 3.52
N ASN A 86 -5.42 -24.02 3.41
CA ASN A 86 -4.28 -24.87 3.09
C ASN A 86 -3.64 -25.38 4.39
N ARG A 87 -3.84 -26.66 4.69
CA ARG A 87 -3.33 -27.30 5.93
C ARG A 87 -1.83 -27.12 6.18
N LYS A 88 -1.01 -27.01 5.13
CA LYS A 88 0.43 -26.80 5.28
C LYS A 88 0.73 -25.36 5.70
N GLU A 89 0.03 -24.40 5.13
CA GLU A 89 0.18 -22.99 5.46
C GLU A 89 -0.43 -22.70 6.84
N GLU A 90 -1.61 -23.24 7.14
CA GLU A 90 -2.23 -23.17 8.47
C GLU A 90 -1.28 -23.63 9.58
N LYS A 91 -0.65 -24.82 9.41
CA LYS A 91 0.31 -25.34 10.38
C LYS A 91 1.52 -24.41 10.57
N LYS A 92 2.05 -23.83 9.49
CA LYS A 92 3.14 -22.85 9.58
C LYS A 92 2.69 -21.58 10.33
N LEU A 93 1.53 -21.03 9.97
CA LEU A 93 0.97 -19.86 10.62
C LEU A 93 0.65 -20.07 12.11
N ALA A 94 0.37 -21.33 12.52
CA ALA A 94 0.18 -21.69 13.92
C ALA A 94 1.46 -21.60 14.75
N THR A 95 2.66 -21.65 14.14
CA THR A 95 3.93 -21.59 14.87
C THR A 95 4.35 -20.14 15.16
N PRO A 96 4.74 -19.81 16.41
CA PRO A 96 5.20 -18.46 16.77
C PRO A 96 6.42 -18.02 15.94
N GLU A 97 7.35 -18.93 15.70
CA GLU A 97 8.60 -18.68 14.98
C GLU A 97 8.34 -18.23 13.54
N HIS A 98 7.36 -18.87 12.88
CA HIS A 98 7.00 -18.48 11.50
C HIS A 98 6.31 -17.12 11.47
N ARG A 99 5.40 -16.84 12.43
CA ARG A 99 4.76 -15.52 12.52
C ARG A 99 5.76 -14.43 12.80
N GLU A 100 6.74 -14.69 13.67
CA GLU A 100 7.81 -13.71 13.95
C GLU A 100 8.68 -13.47 12.72
N ALA A 101 9.06 -14.53 12.00
CA ALA A 101 9.82 -14.42 10.76
C ALA A 101 9.07 -13.60 9.69
N LEU A 102 7.75 -13.83 9.54
CA LEU A 102 6.88 -13.02 8.67
C LEU A 102 6.89 -11.55 9.09
N ALA A 103 6.67 -11.27 10.37
CA ALA A 103 6.64 -9.91 10.89
C ALA A 103 7.96 -9.18 10.65
N ARG A 104 9.09 -9.84 10.88
CA ARG A 104 10.43 -9.27 10.62
C ARG A 104 10.65 -8.99 9.12
N ALA A 105 10.21 -9.89 8.25
CA ALA A 105 10.34 -9.71 6.80
C ALA A 105 9.47 -8.54 6.30
N ILE A 106 8.25 -8.41 6.79
CA ILE A 106 7.35 -7.28 6.49
C ILE A 106 7.97 -5.97 7.00
N TYR A 107 8.44 -5.96 8.25
CA TYR A 107 9.09 -4.78 8.83
C TYR A 107 10.31 -4.34 8.00
N ALA A 108 11.17 -5.28 7.60
CA ALA A 108 12.34 -4.96 6.79
C ALA A 108 11.94 -4.36 5.42
N GLY A 109 10.89 -4.89 4.79
CA GLY A 109 10.36 -4.35 3.55
C GLY A 109 9.80 -2.93 3.70
N LEU A 110 9.04 -2.68 4.76
CA LEU A 110 8.49 -1.34 5.06
C LEU A 110 9.61 -0.33 5.40
N ALA A 111 10.62 -0.75 6.16
CA ALA A 111 11.77 0.09 6.49
C ALA A 111 12.56 0.47 5.22
N GLU A 112 12.76 -0.47 4.30
CA GLU A 112 13.40 -0.22 3.02
C GLU A 112 12.57 0.70 2.13
N TYR A 113 11.25 0.49 2.04
CA TYR A 113 10.34 1.38 1.35
C TYR A 113 10.47 2.82 1.88
N LYS A 114 10.38 2.98 3.22
CA LYS A 114 10.50 4.29 3.85
C LYS A 114 11.82 4.97 3.53
N ARG A 115 12.93 4.24 3.59
CA ARG A 115 14.26 4.76 3.27
C ARG A 115 14.32 5.30 1.85
N ARG A 116 13.78 4.56 0.87
CA ARG A 116 13.74 4.97 -0.55
C ARG A 116 12.80 6.16 -0.77
N TYR A 117 11.67 6.16 -0.10
CA TYR A 117 10.71 7.27 -0.14
C TYR A 117 11.35 8.56 0.37
N ASP A 118 11.99 8.53 1.55
CA ASP A 118 12.66 9.69 2.12
C ASP A 118 13.80 10.21 1.22
N GLN A 119 14.53 9.32 0.55
CA GLN A 119 15.57 9.71 -0.41
C GLN A 119 14.97 10.44 -1.62
N ARG A 120 13.87 9.95 -2.19
CA ARG A 120 13.20 10.62 -3.32
C ARG A 120 12.71 12.02 -2.95
N LEU A 121 12.11 12.16 -1.77
CA LEU A 121 11.66 13.47 -1.29
C LEU A 121 12.82 14.46 -1.15
N ARG A 122 13.96 14.04 -0.57
CA ARG A 122 15.15 14.90 -0.43
C ARG A 122 15.70 15.34 -1.80
N THR A 123 15.76 14.42 -2.75
CA THR A 123 16.23 14.71 -4.10
C THR A 123 15.31 15.70 -4.81
N ALA A 124 14.00 15.52 -4.71
CA ALA A 124 13.01 16.44 -5.29
C ALA A 124 13.12 17.86 -4.69
N GLN A 125 13.31 17.98 -3.38
CA GLN A 125 13.51 19.27 -2.70
C GLN A 125 14.80 19.97 -3.12
N THR A 126 15.85 19.22 -3.40
CA THR A 126 17.14 19.78 -3.83
C THR A 126 17.08 20.26 -5.28
N GLN A 127 16.30 19.62 -6.14
CA GLN A 127 16.11 19.99 -7.54
C GLN A 127 15.14 21.16 -7.74
N ASN A 128 14.25 21.41 -6.79
CA ASN A 128 13.30 22.52 -6.83
C ASN A 128 13.36 23.33 -5.51
N PRO A 129 14.45 24.09 -5.28
CA PRO A 129 14.59 24.89 -4.08
C PRO A 129 13.46 25.93 -4.03
N ALA A 130 12.80 26.06 -2.90
CA ALA A 130 11.76 27.05 -2.68
C ALA A 130 12.22 28.43 -3.15
N PRO A 131 11.35 29.24 -3.79
CA PRO A 131 11.71 30.59 -4.25
C PRO A 131 12.23 31.38 -3.06
N LYS A 132 13.48 31.87 -3.19
CA LYS A 132 14.10 32.75 -2.19
C LYS A 132 13.17 33.95 -2.00
N GLY A 133 12.78 34.17 -0.75
CA GLY A 133 11.74 35.12 -0.34
C GLY A 133 11.74 36.45 -1.05
N LEU A 134 10.54 36.98 -1.27
CA LEU A 134 10.32 38.35 -1.73
C LEU A 134 11.10 39.35 -0.85
N PRO A 135 11.72 40.35 -1.43
CA PRO A 135 12.39 41.41 -0.68
C PRO A 135 11.36 42.10 0.22
N LYS A 136 11.66 42.19 1.51
CA LYS A 136 10.87 42.96 2.46
C LYS A 136 10.92 44.43 1.99
N ARG A 137 9.77 45.00 1.67
CA ARG A 137 9.57 46.43 1.55
C ARG A 137 9.46 47.05 2.93
#